data_8dbf6256d12b2de5d03b76988b35d743
#
_entry.id   8dbf6256d12b2de5d03b76988b35d743
#
_cell.length_a   1.000
_cell.length_b   1.000
_cell.length_c   1.000
_cell.angle_alpha   90.00
_cell.angle_beta   90.00
_cell.angle_gamma   90.00
#
_symmetry.space_group_name_H-M   'P 1'
#
loop_
_entity.id
_entity.type
_entity.pdbx_description
1 polymer ?
#
loop_
_entity_poly.entity_id
_entity_poly.type
_entity_poly.pdbx_seq_one_letter_code
_entity_poly.pdbx_strand_id
1 'polypeptide(L)'
;MLKWFLRRQIAAFERTWNYDASYIREIIDVDPRAIMAFGKVQGLSRYRKDVPLAAYRAAGLIAVMAEDCGPCIQLGIDMAQREGLDPAILRAIVARDYVAMPEEVALAARFTEASLHHAPEADDLREEVLRRWGKRGLISLAFAMLSARMYPTLKYALGHGQACTRLVIGGEVAPVQRELARANVVRTKAAAA
;
A
#
# COMPACT_ATOMS: atom_id res chain seq x y z
N MET A 1 -13.72 -30.37 0.36
CA MET A 1 -12.96 -30.06 -0.87
C MET A 1 -12.64 -28.58 -1.00
N LEU A 2 -13.61 -27.65 -0.92
CA LEU A 2 -13.37 -26.21 -1.07
C LEU A 2 -12.34 -25.63 -0.08
N LYS A 3 -12.48 -25.92 1.23
CA LYS A 3 -11.52 -25.44 2.25
C LYS A 3 -10.08 -25.91 1.97
N TRP A 4 -9.90 -27.15 1.57
CA TRP A 4 -8.59 -27.70 1.23
C TRP A 4 -7.95 -26.96 0.04
N PHE A 5 -8.73 -26.71 -1.01
CA PHE A 5 -8.28 -26.00 -2.20
C PHE A 5 -7.87 -24.55 -1.87
N LEU A 6 -8.72 -23.83 -1.13
CA LEU A 6 -8.43 -22.46 -0.71
C LEU A 6 -7.18 -22.38 0.19
N ARG A 7 -7.05 -23.30 1.16
CA ARG A 7 -5.85 -23.38 2.01
C ARG A 7 -4.58 -23.64 1.20
N ARG A 8 -4.64 -24.49 0.17
CA ARG A 8 -3.50 -24.75 -0.71
C ARG A 8 -3.09 -23.51 -1.50
N GLN A 9 -4.06 -22.74 -1.98
CA GLN A 9 -3.79 -21.46 -2.67
C GLN A 9 -3.12 -20.46 -1.73
N ILE A 10 -3.64 -20.31 -0.51
CA ILE A 10 -3.04 -19.39 0.47
C ILE A 10 -1.63 -19.84 0.87
N ALA A 11 -1.42 -21.12 1.10
CA ALA A 11 -0.08 -21.63 1.40
C ALA A 11 0.92 -21.40 0.24
N ALA A 12 0.48 -21.47 -1.00
CA ALA A 12 1.30 -21.11 -2.16
C ALA A 12 1.63 -19.61 -2.18
N PHE A 13 0.65 -18.76 -1.90
CA PHE A 13 0.83 -17.32 -1.79
C PHE A 13 1.84 -16.96 -0.68
N GLU A 14 1.69 -17.54 0.51
CA GLU A 14 2.60 -17.32 1.64
C GLU A 14 4.05 -17.67 1.29
N ARG A 15 4.27 -18.82 0.65
CA ARG A 15 5.62 -19.22 0.21
C ARG A 15 6.18 -18.28 -0.87
N THR A 16 5.33 -17.86 -1.81
CA THR A 16 5.76 -17.00 -2.93
C THR A 16 6.23 -15.63 -2.45
N TRP A 17 5.55 -15.09 -1.43
CA TRP A 17 5.74 -13.72 -0.96
C TRP A 17 6.39 -13.63 0.43
N ASN A 18 6.76 -14.77 1.02
CA ASN A 18 7.22 -14.80 2.43
C ASN A 18 6.30 -13.98 3.35
N TYR A 19 4.99 -14.17 3.21
CA TYR A 19 3.95 -13.37 3.84
C TYR A 19 3.06 -14.22 4.73
N ASP A 20 2.83 -13.78 5.97
CA ASP A 20 1.87 -14.45 6.88
C ASP A 20 0.43 -14.05 6.53
N ALA A 21 -0.31 -15.01 5.98
CA ALA A 21 -1.74 -14.91 5.69
C ALA A 21 -2.61 -15.69 6.67
N SER A 22 -2.18 -15.82 7.94
CA SER A 22 -2.93 -16.54 9.00
C SER A 22 -4.37 -16.04 9.15
N TYR A 23 -4.60 -14.74 9.04
CA TYR A 23 -5.95 -14.15 9.06
C TYR A 23 -6.85 -14.66 7.92
N ILE A 24 -6.31 -14.92 6.73
CA ILE A 24 -7.08 -15.51 5.62
C ILE A 24 -7.38 -17.00 5.90
N ARG A 25 -6.42 -17.72 6.50
CA ARG A 25 -6.66 -19.12 6.90
C ARG A 25 -7.77 -19.20 7.94
N GLU A 26 -7.78 -18.30 8.92
CA GLU A 26 -8.85 -18.20 9.93
C GLU A 26 -10.22 -17.98 9.27
N ILE A 27 -10.33 -17.04 8.33
CA ILE A 27 -11.59 -16.81 7.60
C ILE A 27 -12.02 -18.07 6.85
N ILE A 28 -11.10 -18.79 6.17
CA ILE A 28 -11.40 -20.03 5.45
C ILE A 28 -11.90 -21.09 6.42
N ASP A 29 -11.36 -21.15 7.62
CA ASP A 29 -11.71 -22.15 8.62
C ASP A 29 -13.07 -21.90 9.25
N VAL A 30 -13.41 -20.65 9.48
CA VAL A 30 -14.73 -20.27 9.98
C VAL A 30 -15.78 -20.42 8.87
N ASP A 31 -15.62 -19.68 7.77
CA ASP A 31 -16.53 -19.75 6.62
C ASP A 31 -15.78 -19.50 5.29
N PRO A 32 -15.60 -20.55 4.46
CA PRO A 32 -14.95 -20.39 3.17
C PRO A 32 -15.72 -19.49 2.18
N ARG A 33 -17.04 -19.26 2.41
CA ARG A 33 -17.82 -18.36 1.57
C ARG A 33 -17.45 -16.90 1.83
N ALA A 34 -17.03 -16.56 3.06
CA ALA A 34 -16.58 -15.23 3.41
C ALA A 34 -15.33 -14.83 2.61
N ILE A 35 -14.35 -15.74 2.47
CA ILE A 35 -13.15 -15.44 1.66
C ILE A 35 -13.48 -15.37 0.16
N MET A 36 -14.45 -16.12 -0.33
CA MET A 36 -14.92 -15.99 -1.71
C MET A 36 -15.59 -14.65 -1.97
N ALA A 37 -16.37 -14.14 -1.01
CA ALA A 37 -16.98 -12.81 -1.09
C ALA A 37 -15.90 -11.71 -1.08
N PHE A 38 -14.92 -11.81 -0.16
CA PHE A 38 -13.78 -10.91 -0.10
C PHE A 38 -12.94 -10.92 -1.38
N GLY A 39 -12.74 -12.11 -1.97
CA GLY A 39 -11.99 -12.27 -3.23
C GLY A 39 -12.58 -11.50 -4.42
N LYS A 40 -13.89 -11.23 -4.44
CA LYS A 40 -14.53 -10.42 -5.49
C LYS A 40 -14.03 -8.98 -5.47
N VAL A 41 -13.67 -8.46 -4.30
CA VAL A 41 -13.17 -7.09 -4.14
C VAL A 41 -11.73 -6.96 -4.66
N GLN A 42 -10.98 -8.06 -4.76
CA GLN A 42 -9.64 -8.05 -5.38
C GLN A 42 -9.66 -7.58 -6.84
N GLY A 43 -10.80 -7.66 -7.53
CA GLY A 43 -10.94 -7.10 -8.87
C GLY A 43 -10.60 -5.61 -8.95
N LEU A 44 -10.83 -4.86 -7.88
CA LEU A 44 -10.49 -3.43 -7.80
C LEU A 44 -8.99 -3.19 -7.95
N SER A 45 -8.16 -4.00 -7.30
CA SER A 45 -6.69 -3.88 -7.35
C SER A 45 -6.08 -4.19 -8.72
N ARG A 46 -6.87 -4.76 -9.65
CA ARG A 46 -6.44 -5.06 -11.02
C ARG A 46 -6.91 -4.02 -12.03
N TYR A 47 -7.80 -3.11 -11.60
CA TYR A 47 -8.30 -2.06 -12.49
C TYR A 47 -7.29 -0.92 -12.56
N ARG A 48 -6.46 -0.94 -13.60
CA ARG A 48 -5.51 0.13 -13.93
C ARG A 48 -5.72 0.55 -15.39
N LYS A 49 -6.25 1.74 -15.59
CA LYS A 49 -6.50 2.37 -16.89
C LYS A 49 -5.87 3.76 -16.91
N ASP A 50 -5.18 4.06 -17.99
CA ASP A 50 -4.63 5.38 -18.30
C ASP A 50 -3.57 5.91 -17.30
N VAL A 51 -3.23 5.16 -16.24
CA VAL A 51 -2.24 5.54 -15.22
C VAL A 51 -0.98 4.68 -15.39
N PRO A 52 0.22 5.28 -15.42
CA PRO A 52 1.49 4.54 -15.40
C PRO A 52 1.59 3.61 -14.19
N LEU A 53 2.28 2.48 -14.35
CA LEU A 53 2.40 1.48 -13.30
C LEU A 53 3.00 2.08 -12.02
N ALA A 54 4.07 2.88 -12.13
CA ALA A 54 4.75 3.49 -10.99
C ALA A 54 3.82 4.42 -10.20
N ALA A 55 3.05 5.28 -10.88
CA ALA A 55 2.06 6.16 -10.28
C ALA A 55 0.92 5.39 -9.60
N TYR A 56 0.44 4.32 -10.23
CA TYR A 56 -0.57 3.43 -9.64
C TYR A 56 -0.06 2.73 -8.36
N ARG A 57 1.18 2.25 -8.39
CA ARG A 57 1.81 1.60 -7.23
C ARG A 57 2.10 2.60 -6.11
N ALA A 58 2.47 3.84 -6.44
CA ALA A 58 2.62 4.91 -5.47
C ALA A 58 1.32 5.16 -4.70
N ALA A 59 0.18 5.29 -5.39
CA ALA A 59 -1.11 5.46 -4.75
C ALA A 59 -1.43 4.30 -3.78
N GLY A 60 -1.21 3.05 -4.19
CA GLY A 60 -1.42 1.89 -3.32
C GLY A 60 -0.48 1.87 -2.11
N LEU A 61 0.81 2.18 -2.30
CA LEU A 61 1.80 2.19 -1.23
C LEU A 61 1.52 3.31 -0.21
N ILE A 62 1.24 4.53 -0.64
CA ILE A 62 0.85 5.63 0.26
C ILE A 62 -0.40 5.24 1.06
N ALA A 63 -1.39 4.63 0.41
CA ALA A 63 -2.63 4.23 1.08
C ALA A 63 -2.41 3.12 2.11
N VAL A 64 -1.61 2.09 1.82
CA VAL A 64 -1.33 1.02 2.79
C VAL A 64 -0.44 1.51 3.93
N MET A 65 0.45 2.47 3.68
CA MET A 65 1.28 3.09 4.72
C MET A 65 0.46 3.89 5.74
N ALA A 66 -0.66 4.49 5.32
CA ALA A 66 -1.59 5.18 6.22
C ALA A 66 -2.24 4.23 7.24
N GLU A 67 -2.31 2.93 6.94
CA GLU A 67 -2.87 1.90 7.83
C GLU A 67 -1.83 1.28 8.79
N ASP A 68 -0.57 1.69 8.71
CA ASP A 68 0.53 1.22 9.58
C ASP A 68 0.66 -0.32 9.68
N CYS A 69 0.40 -1.03 8.60
CA CYS A 69 0.55 -2.49 8.53
C CYS A 69 1.87 -2.87 7.87
N GLY A 70 2.91 -3.11 8.68
CA GLY A 70 4.27 -3.42 8.18
C GLY A 70 4.33 -4.56 7.16
N PRO A 71 3.77 -5.74 7.45
CA PRO A 71 3.76 -6.83 6.48
C PRO A 71 3.00 -6.50 5.19
N CYS A 72 1.93 -5.68 5.28
CA CYS A 72 1.17 -5.27 4.09
C CYS A 72 1.95 -4.29 3.21
N ILE A 73 2.69 -3.36 3.84
CA ILE A 73 3.58 -2.42 3.14
C ILE A 73 4.69 -3.19 2.44
N GLN A 74 5.38 -4.11 3.15
CA GLN A 74 6.44 -4.93 2.57
C GLN A 74 5.93 -5.75 1.38
N LEU A 75 4.78 -6.40 1.51
CA LEU A 75 4.15 -7.13 0.41
C LEU A 75 3.90 -6.23 -0.81
N GLY A 76 3.42 -5.00 -0.60
CA GLY A 76 3.22 -4.02 -1.67
C GLY A 76 4.53 -3.63 -2.37
N ILE A 77 5.60 -3.45 -1.61
CA ILE A 77 6.96 -3.20 -2.12
C ILE A 77 7.46 -4.39 -2.95
N ASP A 78 7.36 -5.60 -2.42
CA ASP A 78 7.82 -6.81 -3.09
C ASP A 78 7.08 -7.05 -4.42
N MET A 79 5.77 -6.80 -4.43
CA MET A 79 4.96 -6.86 -5.65
C MET A 79 5.42 -5.82 -6.68
N ALA A 80 5.64 -4.57 -6.25
CA ALA A 80 6.09 -3.51 -7.13
C ALA A 80 7.50 -3.77 -7.70
N GLN A 81 8.43 -4.29 -6.89
CA GLN A 81 9.76 -4.71 -7.35
C GLN A 81 9.68 -5.86 -8.38
N ARG A 82 8.82 -6.85 -8.14
CA ARG A 82 8.62 -7.96 -9.09
C ARG A 82 8.02 -7.49 -10.43
N GLU A 83 7.27 -6.41 -10.43
CA GLU A 83 6.74 -5.75 -11.63
C GLU A 83 7.77 -4.82 -12.30
N GLY A 84 8.98 -4.73 -11.77
CA GLY A 84 10.08 -3.99 -12.35
C GLY A 84 10.17 -2.52 -11.94
N LEU A 85 9.51 -2.09 -10.85
CA LEU A 85 9.71 -0.74 -10.35
C LEU A 85 11.13 -0.58 -9.78
N ASP A 86 11.73 0.56 -10.14
CA ASP A 86 13.06 0.93 -9.63
C ASP A 86 13.05 1.05 -8.10
N PRO A 87 13.96 0.38 -7.38
CA PRO A 87 14.11 0.52 -5.95
C PRO A 87 14.33 1.97 -5.48
N ALA A 88 14.92 2.84 -6.29
CA ALA A 88 15.09 4.25 -5.95
C ALA A 88 13.73 4.98 -5.88
N ILE A 89 12.82 4.70 -6.83
CA ILE A 89 11.45 5.24 -6.82
C ILE A 89 10.69 4.71 -5.59
N LEU A 90 10.81 3.42 -5.27
CA LEU A 90 10.15 2.85 -4.10
C LEU A 90 10.65 3.46 -2.79
N ARG A 91 11.97 3.71 -2.67
CA ARG A 91 12.54 4.42 -1.51
C ARG A 91 12.00 5.84 -1.40
N ALA A 92 11.91 6.58 -2.50
CA ALA A 92 11.34 7.92 -2.52
C ALA A 92 9.86 7.91 -2.06
N ILE A 93 9.05 6.94 -2.53
CA ILE A 93 7.65 6.79 -2.12
C ILE A 93 7.55 6.52 -0.60
N VAL A 94 8.32 5.57 -0.09
CA VAL A 94 8.31 5.20 1.34
C VAL A 94 8.78 6.35 2.22
N ALA A 95 9.79 7.12 1.76
CA ALA A 95 10.29 8.31 2.46
C ALA A 95 9.39 9.54 2.28
N ARG A 96 8.36 9.51 1.41
CA ARG A 96 7.58 10.67 0.97
C ARG A 96 8.45 11.81 0.44
N ASP A 97 9.54 11.46 -0.21
CA ASP A 97 10.41 12.42 -0.89
C ASP A 97 9.86 12.73 -2.28
N TYR A 98 8.88 13.63 -2.32
CA TYR A 98 8.19 14.01 -3.57
C TYR A 98 9.11 14.66 -4.61
N VAL A 99 10.24 15.23 -4.18
CA VAL A 99 11.23 15.84 -5.08
C VAL A 99 12.05 14.78 -5.81
N ALA A 100 12.37 13.69 -5.13
CA ALA A 100 13.11 12.57 -5.72
C ALA A 100 12.22 11.65 -6.59
N MET A 101 10.90 11.80 -6.54
CA MET A 101 9.98 11.01 -7.37
C MET A 101 9.89 11.59 -8.79
N PRO A 102 9.71 10.73 -9.82
CA PRO A 102 9.20 11.19 -11.11
C PRO A 102 7.88 11.96 -10.94
N GLU A 103 7.64 12.99 -11.75
CA GLU A 103 6.50 13.90 -11.61
C GLU A 103 5.15 13.18 -11.49
N GLU A 104 4.91 12.18 -12.33
CA GLU A 104 3.67 11.39 -12.34
C GLU A 104 3.50 10.54 -11.07
N VAL A 105 4.60 10.06 -10.49
CA VAL A 105 4.62 9.31 -9.24
C VAL A 105 4.34 10.25 -8.07
N ALA A 106 4.97 11.41 -8.06
CA ALA A 106 4.76 12.46 -7.06
C ALA A 106 3.31 12.97 -7.07
N LEU A 107 2.72 13.19 -8.26
CA LEU A 107 1.31 13.58 -8.39
C LEU A 107 0.39 12.53 -7.78
N ALA A 108 0.53 11.25 -8.15
CA ALA A 108 -0.31 10.18 -7.62
C ALA A 108 -0.15 10.02 -6.10
N ALA A 109 1.08 10.11 -5.58
CA ALA A 109 1.38 10.01 -4.16
C ALA A 109 0.76 11.17 -3.36
N ARG A 110 0.96 12.42 -3.80
CA ARG A 110 0.40 13.62 -3.17
C ARG A 110 -1.13 13.63 -3.21
N PHE A 111 -1.72 13.29 -4.37
CA PHE A 111 -3.17 13.17 -4.51
C PHE A 111 -3.73 12.14 -3.54
N THR A 112 -3.08 10.98 -3.42
CA THR A 112 -3.50 9.93 -2.49
C THR A 112 -3.44 10.42 -1.05
N GLU A 113 -2.32 11.01 -0.63
CA GLU A 113 -2.14 11.50 0.73
C GLU A 113 -3.15 12.58 1.09
N ALA A 114 -3.31 13.58 0.22
CA ALA A 114 -4.30 14.65 0.41
C ALA A 114 -5.73 14.11 0.48
N SER A 115 -6.09 13.15 -0.38
CA SER A 115 -7.41 12.52 -0.39
C SER A 115 -7.70 11.73 0.90
N LEU A 116 -6.72 10.99 1.42
CA LEU A 116 -6.86 10.20 2.64
C LEU A 116 -7.00 11.07 3.89
N HIS A 117 -6.36 12.23 3.90
CA HIS A 117 -6.41 13.18 5.00
C HIS A 117 -7.51 14.26 4.85
N HIS A 118 -8.30 14.19 3.78
CA HIS A 118 -9.32 15.20 3.44
C HIS A 118 -8.75 16.62 3.41
N ALA A 119 -7.51 16.74 2.94
CA ALA A 119 -6.79 18.00 2.89
C ALA A 119 -7.35 18.92 1.79
N PRO A 120 -7.35 20.27 1.98
CA PRO A 120 -7.91 21.22 1.01
C PRO A 120 -7.32 21.10 -0.40
N GLU A 121 -6.02 20.80 -0.50
CA GLU A 121 -5.31 20.60 -1.77
C GLU A 121 -5.74 19.36 -2.57
N ALA A 122 -6.55 18.48 -1.98
CA ALA A 122 -7.04 17.27 -2.67
C ALA A 122 -7.87 17.62 -3.92
N ASP A 123 -8.58 18.76 -3.93
CA ASP A 123 -9.38 19.18 -5.05
C ASP A 123 -8.51 19.64 -6.23
N ASP A 124 -7.50 20.46 -5.98
CA ASP A 124 -6.55 20.90 -7.01
C ASP A 124 -5.76 19.73 -7.61
N LEU A 125 -5.31 18.82 -6.75
CA LEU A 125 -4.61 17.61 -7.19
C LEU A 125 -5.52 16.67 -7.99
N ARG A 126 -6.81 16.60 -7.67
CA ARG A 126 -7.80 15.85 -8.45
C ARG A 126 -7.97 16.43 -9.84
N GLU A 127 -8.05 17.75 -9.97
CA GLU A 127 -8.13 18.42 -11.27
C GLU A 127 -6.88 18.15 -12.11
N GLU A 128 -5.70 18.10 -11.49
CA GLU A 128 -4.47 17.75 -12.18
C GLU A 128 -4.46 16.29 -12.64
N VAL A 129 -4.90 15.35 -11.80
CA VAL A 129 -5.10 13.94 -12.15
C VAL A 129 -6.08 13.79 -13.32
N LEU A 130 -7.19 14.53 -13.30
CA LEU A 130 -8.19 14.53 -14.38
C LEU A 130 -7.62 15.05 -15.70
N ARG A 131 -6.83 16.11 -15.67
CA ARG A 131 -6.16 16.65 -16.87
C ARG A 131 -5.16 15.65 -17.46
N ARG A 132 -4.42 14.94 -16.61
CA ARG A 132 -3.33 14.07 -17.03
C ARG A 132 -3.81 12.68 -17.46
N TRP A 133 -4.75 12.07 -16.74
CA TRP A 133 -5.18 10.68 -16.94
C TRP A 133 -6.69 10.50 -17.12
N GLY A 134 -7.44 11.59 -17.13
CA GLY A 134 -8.89 11.56 -17.31
C GLY A 134 -9.65 10.83 -16.19
N LYS A 135 -10.96 10.68 -16.38
CA LYS A 135 -11.84 10.05 -15.38
C LYS A 135 -11.47 8.59 -15.09
N ARG A 136 -11.03 7.82 -16.09
CA ARG A 136 -10.63 6.42 -15.88
C ARG A 136 -9.35 6.31 -15.06
N GLY A 137 -8.41 7.24 -15.24
CA GLY A 137 -7.21 7.33 -14.42
C GLY A 137 -7.54 7.67 -12.98
N LEU A 138 -8.41 8.64 -12.75
CA LEU A 138 -8.89 8.99 -11.41
C LEU A 138 -9.55 7.79 -10.70
N ILE A 139 -10.44 7.05 -11.40
CA ILE A 139 -11.05 5.83 -10.86
C ILE A 139 -9.99 4.77 -10.54
N SER A 140 -8.98 4.62 -11.38
CA SER A 140 -7.86 3.69 -11.16
C SER A 140 -7.12 4.00 -9.86
N LEU A 141 -6.78 5.28 -9.62
CA LEU A 141 -6.13 5.70 -8.37
C LEU A 141 -7.05 5.48 -7.16
N ALA A 142 -8.33 5.84 -7.25
CA ALA A 142 -9.29 5.60 -6.17
C ALA A 142 -9.41 4.11 -5.82
N PHE A 143 -9.41 3.23 -6.81
CA PHE A 143 -9.43 1.78 -6.58
C PHE A 143 -8.10 1.25 -6.03
N ALA A 144 -6.96 1.83 -6.41
CA ALA A 144 -5.68 1.51 -5.81
C ALA A 144 -5.68 1.83 -4.30
N MET A 145 -6.15 3.01 -3.92
CA MET A 145 -6.27 3.44 -2.51
C MET A 145 -7.18 2.50 -1.73
N LEU A 146 -8.40 2.27 -2.23
CA LEU A 146 -9.39 1.44 -1.56
C LEU A 146 -8.89 0.00 -1.36
N SER A 147 -8.39 -0.62 -2.43
CA SER A 147 -7.93 -2.00 -2.37
C SER A 147 -6.71 -2.20 -1.48
N ALA A 148 -5.80 -1.23 -1.41
CA ALA A 148 -4.63 -1.29 -0.54
C ALA A 148 -5.01 -1.25 0.95
N ARG A 149 -6.05 -0.51 1.32
CA ARG A 149 -6.49 -0.35 2.71
C ARG A 149 -7.34 -1.51 3.25
N MET A 150 -7.98 -2.26 2.38
CA MET A 150 -8.87 -3.36 2.79
C MET A 150 -8.17 -4.45 3.62
N TYR A 151 -6.97 -4.85 3.22
CA TYR A 151 -6.24 -5.93 3.87
C TYR A 151 -5.74 -5.56 5.26
N PRO A 152 -5.08 -4.41 5.48
CA PRO A 152 -4.76 -3.94 6.82
C PRO A 152 -5.98 -3.82 7.72
N THR A 153 -7.05 -3.19 7.23
CA THR A 153 -8.31 -3.03 7.99
C THR A 153 -8.85 -4.39 8.43
N LEU A 154 -8.88 -5.38 7.53
CA LEU A 154 -9.32 -6.75 7.85
C LEU A 154 -8.40 -7.40 8.87
N LYS A 155 -7.07 -7.27 8.73
CA LYS A 155 -6.08 -7.83 9.66
C LYS A 155 -6.24 -7.25 11.06
N TYR A 156 -6.38 -5.94 11.19
CA TYR A 156 -6.58 -5.30 12.49
C TYR A 156 -7.90 -5.70 13.13
N ALA A 157 -8.99 -5.76 12.36
CA ALA A 157 -10.31 -6.18 12.86
C ALA A 157 -10.31 -7.63 13.38
N LEU A 158 -9.49 -8.52 12.80
CA LEU A 158 -9.35 -9.91 13.22
C LEU A 158 -8.23 -10.15 14.25
N GLY A 159 -7.56 -9.09 14.76
CA GLY A 159 -6.50 -9.23 15.75
C GLY A 159 -5.14 -9.66 15.20
N HIS A 160 -4.95 -9.68 13.87
CA HIS A 160 -3.68 -10.04 13.21
C HIS A 160 -2.86 -8.82 12.76
N GLY A 161 -3.25 -7.61 13.18
CA GLY A 161 -2.54 -6.39 12.83
C GLY A 161 -1.13 -6.36 13.43
N GLN A 162 -0.15 -5.91 12.65
CA GLN A 162 1.23 -5.71 13.09
C GLN A 162 1.74 -4.38 12.55
N ALA A 163 2.17 -3.51 13.47
CA ALA A 163 2.73 -2.22 13.11
C ALA A 163 4.01 -2.37 12.27
N CYS A 164 4.31 -1.35 11.45
CA CYS A 164 5.51 -1.32 10.64
C CYS A 164 6.74 -1.10 11.52
N THR A 165 7.68 -2.07 11.51
CA THR A 165 8.94 -1.97 12.24
C THR A 165 10.14 -1.87 11.32
N ARG A 166 10.07 -2.49 10.12
CA ARG A 166 11.21 -2.57 9.20
C ARG A 166 10.71 -2.86 7.77
N LEU A 167 11.26 -2.14 6.80
CA LEU A 167 11.01 -2.39 5.38
C LEU A 167 12.34 -2.69 4.66
N VAL A 168 12.29 -3.54 3.63
CA VAL A 168 13.43 -3.89 2.78
C VAL A 168 13.12 -3.52 1.34
N ILE A 169 13.98 -2.72 0.70
CA ILE A 169 13.82 -2.28 -0.69
C ILE A 169 15.13 -2.49 -1.43
N GLY A 170 15.12 -3.31 -2.48
CA GLY A 170 16.35 -3.62 -3.22
C GLY A 170 17.43 -4.30 -2.38
N GLY A 171 17.03 -5.10 -1.37
CA GLY A 171 17.93 -5.77 -0.44
C GLY A 171 18.44 -4.90 0.72
N GLU A 172 18.10 -3.62 0.77
CA GLU A 172 18.53 -2.68 1.82
C GLU A 172 17.36 -2.32 2.76
N VAL A 173 17.68 -2.06 4.02
CA VAL A 173 16.70 -1.62 5.02
C VAL A 173 16.36 -0.16 4.77
N ALA A 174 15.06 0.12 4.57
CA ALA A 174 14.54 1.47 4.47
C ALA A 174 13.96 1.90 5.83
N PRO A 175 14.26 3.12 6.30
CA PRO A 175 13.68 3.64 7.54
C PRO A 175 12.18 3.84 7.39
N VAL A 176 11.42 3.46 8.41
CA VAL A 176 9.98 3.70 8.46
C VAL A 176 9.73 5.12 8.94
N GLN A 177 8.73 5.79 8.38
CA GLN A 177 8.46 7.21 8.69
C GLN A 177 8.18 7.49 10.18
N ARG A 178 7.70 6.50 10.94
CA ARG A 178 7.59 6.59 12.41
C ARG A 178 8.95 6.78 13.09
N GLU A 179 9.99 6.13 12.60
CA GLU A 179 11.35 6.27 13.14
C GLU A 179 11.92 7.64 12.80
N LEU A 180 11.66 8.12 11.57
CA LEU A 180 12.02 9.49 11.15
C LEU A 180 11.31 10.54 11.98
N ALA A 181 10.02 10.39 12.26
CA ALA A 181 9.26 11.30 13.12
C ALA A 181 9.78 11.29 14.57
N ARG A 182 10.09 10.11 15.13
CA ARG A 182 10.70 9.96 16.47
C ARG A 182 12.11 10.56 16.52
N ALA A 183 12.94 10.32 15.52
CA ALA A 183 14.28 10.89 15.43
C ALA A 183 14.25 12.42 15.34
N ASN A 184 13.30 13.01 14.63
CA ASN A 184 13.11 14.45 14.56
C ASN A 184 12.63 15.05 15.89
N VAL A 185 11.73 14.38 16.61
CA VAL A 185 11.28 14.82 17.96
C VAL A 185 12.43 14.77 18.95
N VAL A 186 13.28 13.74 18.91
CA VAL A 186 14.46 13.62 19.78
C VAL A 186 15.49 14.71 19.45
N ARG A 187 15.74 15.00 18.16
CA ARG A 187 16.64 16.08 17.74
C ARG A 187 16.14 17.45 18.18
N THR A 188 14.84 17.74 18.04
CA THR A 188 14.25 19.01 18.46
C THR A 188 14.32 19.20 19.98
N LYS A 189 14.13 18.13 20.76
CA LYS A 189 14.30 18.18 22.22
C LYS A 189 15.76 18.35 22.65
N ALA A 190 16.71 17.73 21.95
CA ALA A 190 18.15 17.87 22.22
C ALA A 190 18.71 19.25 21.81
N ALA A 191 18.09 19.93 20.84
CA ALA A 191 18.46 21.27 20.40
C ALA A 191 17.83 22.38 21.26
N ALA A 192 16.85 22.04 22.10
CA ALA A 192 16.13 22.96 23.01
C ALA A 192 16.56 22.84 24.47
N ALA A 193 17.54 21.95 24.76
CA ALA A 193 18.15 21.76 26.08
C ALA A 193 19.61 22.21 26.07
#